data_7b6ca2a1da56cb4b5dfb0c5d67d11b6c
#
_entry.id   7b6ca2a1da56cb4b5dfb0c5d67d11b6c
#
_cell.length_a   1.000
_cell.length_b   1.000
_cell.length_c   1.000
_cell.angle_alpha   90.00
_cell.angle_beta   90.00
_cell.angle_gamma   90.00
#
_symmetry.space_group_name_H-M   'P 1'
#
loop_
_entity.id
_entity.type
_entity.pdbx_description
1 polymer ?
#
loop_
_entity_poly.entity_id
_entity_poly.type
_entity_poly.pdbx_seq_one_letter_code
_entity_poly.pdbx_strand_id
1 'polypeptide(L)'
;MTTASGLQIIDSKVGTGASPKTGQTCVMHYTGWLYENGAKGKKFDSSVDRNEPFEFPIGQKRVIAGWDEGVASMKVGGKRTLIIPPQLGYGARGAGGVIPPNATLMFDVELLAVK
;
A
#
# COMPACT_ATOMS: atom_id res chain seq x y z
N MET A 1 12.63 -3.10 6.40
CA MET A 1 12.27 -4.34 7.09
C MET A 1 11.48 -5.25 6.14
N THR A 2 11.74 -6.52 6.17
CA THR A 2 10.97 -7.48 5.37
C THR A 2 10.18 -8.38 6.32
N THR A 3 8.86 -8.47 6.08
CA THR A 3 8.00 -9.31 6.92
C THR A 3 8.10 -10.78 6.52
N ALA A 4 7.52 -11.66 7.33
CA ALA A 4 7.52 -13.10 7.04
C ALA A 4 6.80 -13.44 5.73
N SER A 5 5.82 -12.62 5.31
CA SER A 5 5.09 -12.82 4.05
C SER A 5 5.85 -12.32 2.82
N GLY A 6 6.98 -11.64 3.01
CA GLY A 6 7.79 -11.10 1.92
C GLY A 6 7.53 -9.63 1.62
N LEU A 7 6.64 -8.97 2.38
CA LEU A 7 6.40 -7.55 2.23
C LEU A 7 7.60 -6.77 2.73
N GLN A 8 8.09 -5.81 1.94
CA GLN A 8 9.15 -4.91 2.38
C GLN A 8 8.53 -3.59 2.81
N ILE A 9 8.94 -3.11 3.98
CA ILE A 9 8.40 -1.89 4.61
C ILE A 9 9.55 -0.92 4.87
N ILE A 10 9.40 0.30 4.37
CA ILE A 10 10.38 1.36 4.57
C ILE A 10 9.64 2.60 5.07
N ASP A 11 9.85 2.94 6.35
CA ASP A 11 9.22 4.14 6.92
C ASP A 11 10.05 5.37 6.60
N SER A 12 9.42 6.34 5.92
CA SER A 12 10.02 7.67 5.72
C SER A 12 9.63 8.61 6.84
N LYS A 13 8.48 8.37 7.48
CA LYS A 13 8.04 9.13 8.65
C LYS A 13 7.16 8.23 9.52
N VAL A 14 7.48 8.11 10.78
CA VAL A 14 6.62 7.41 11.74
C VAL A 14 5.61 8.42 12.29
N GLY A 15 4.32 8.12 12.14
CA GLY A 15 3.27 8.98 12.66
C GLY A 15 3.18 8.92 14.17
N THR A 16 2.43 9.86 14.73
CA THR A 16 2.23 9.98 16.18
C THR A 16 0.80 9.71 16.61
N GLY A 17 -0.10 9.52 15.66
CA GLY A 17 -1.51 9.24 15.95
C GLY A 17 -1.78 7.78 16.22
N ALA A 18 -3.07 7.42 16.17
CA ALA A 18 -3.51 6.06 16.43
C ALA A 18 -3.15 5.11 15.28
N SER A 19 -2.95 3.85 15.60
CA SER A 19 -2.87 2.78 14.61
C SER A 19 -4.27 2.25 14.34
N PRO A 20 -4.59 1.84 13.10
CA PRO A 20 -5.91 1.31 12.80
C PRO A 20 -6.11 -0.07 13.43
N LYS A 21 -7.35 -0.33 13.85
CA LYS A 21 -7.80 -1.64 14.29
C LYS A 21 -8.60 -2.29 13.18
N THR A 22 -8.57 -3.62 13.13
CA THR A 22 -9.31 -4.37 12.12
C THR A 22 -10.76 -3.89 12.04
N GLY A 23 -11.22 -3.61 10.84
CA GLY A 23 -12.58 -3.13 10.58
C GLY A 23 -12.73 -1.62 10.57
N GLN A 24 -11.75 -0.89 11.10
CA GLN A 24 -11.79 0.58 11.02
C GLN A 24 -11.51 1.03 9.59
N THR A 25 -12.05 2.19 9.23
CA THR A 25 -11.80 2.80 7.93
C THR A 25 -10.52 3.61 7.96
N CYS A 26 -9.58 3.25 7.09
CA CYS A 26 -8.36 4.02 6.89
C CYS A 26 -8.56 5.02 5.77
N VAL A 27 -8.15 6.27 6.00
CA VAL A 27 -8.16 7.34 5.00
C VAL A 27 -6.70 7.60 4.65
N MET A 28 -6.33 7.41 3.39
CA MET A 28 -4.93 7.55 2.99
C MET A 28 -4.76 8.12 1.60
N HIS A 29 -3.59 8.69 1.35
CA HIS A 29 -3.10 8.94 0.01
C HIS A 29 -2.07 7.89 -0.38
N TYR A 30 -2.04 7.54 -1.65
CA TYR A 30 -1.06 6.59 -2.17
C TYR A 30 -0.65 6.95 -3.59
N THR A 31 0.55 6.51 -3.96
CA THR A 31 1.01 6.48 -5.34
C THR A 31 1.65 5.13 -5.57
N GLY A 32 1.32 4.48 -6.68
CA GLY A 32 1.82 3.14 -7.00
C GLY A 32 2.59 3.11 -8.29
N TRP A 33 3.67 2.33 -8.29
CA TRP A 33 4.53 2.08 -9.44
C TRP A 33 4.75 0.60 -9.62
N LEU A 34 5.03 0.19 -10.84
CA LEU A 34 5.62 -1.13 -11.07
C LEU A 34 7.04 -1.11 -10.52
N TYR A 35 7.43 -2.18 -9.82
CA TYR A 35 8.77 -2.29 -9.26
C TYR A 35 9.51 -3.36 -10.07
N GLU A 36 10.45 -2.93 -10.91
CA GLU A 36 11.12 -3.80 -11.85
C GLU A 36 12.63 -3.70 -11.69
N ASN A 37 13.29 -4.84 -11.69
CA ASN A 37 14.75 -4.91 -11.59
C ASN A 37 15.31 -4.15 -10.39
N GLY A 38 14.60 -4.19 -9.27
CA GLY A 38 15.03 -3.50 -8.06
C GLY A 38 14.84 -2.00 -8.07
N ALA A 39 14.05 -1.45 -9.01
CA ALA A 39 13.87 -0.01 -9.16
C ALA A 39 12.41 0.35 -9.44
N LYS A 40 12.05 1.57 -9.04
CA LYS A 40 10.75 2.16 -9.32
C LYS A 40 10.58 2.31 -10.84
N GLY A 41 9.53 1.70 -11.38
CA GLY A 41 9.20 1.75 -12.79
C GLY A 41 8.05 2.68 -13.09
N LYS A 42 7.12 2.24 -13.96
CA LYS A 42 6.01 3.05 -14.43
C LYS A 42 4.98 3.26 -13.32
N LYS A 43 4.57 4.52 -13.12
CA LYS A 43 3.46 4.86 -12.23
C LYS A 43 2.15 4.39 -12.87
N PHE A 44 1.31 3.69 -12.10
CA PHE A 44 0.05 3.17 -12.62
C PHE A 44 -1.18 3.75 -11.93
N ASP A 45 -1.04 4.33 -10.75
CA ASP A 45 -2.18 4.90 -10.03
C ASP A 45 -1.69 5.87 -8.96
N SER A 46 -2.53 6.87 -8.63
CA SER A 46 -2.23 7.81 -7.54
C SER A 46 -3.51 8.52 -7.09
N SER A 47 -3.82 8.44 -5.81
CA SER A 47 -4.90 9.22 -5.21
C SER A 47 -4.53 10.70 -5.13
N VAL A 48 -3.22 11.00 -5.03
CA VAL A 48 -2.73 12.38 -5.00
C VAL A 48 -3.02 13.07 -6.33
N ASP A 49 -2.81 12.37 -7.45
CA ASP A 49 -3.08 12.93 -8.78
C ASP A 49 -4.57 13.23 -8.97
N ARG A 50 -5.46 12.46 -8.32
CA ARG A 50 -6.90 12.69 -8.35
C ARG A 50 -7.35 13.71 -7.31
N ASN A 51 -6.44 14.13 -6.42
CA ASN A 51 -6.73 15.01 -5.31
C ASN A 51 -7.90 14.50 -4.45
N GLU A 52 -7.94 13.18 -4.25
CA GLU A 52 -9.03 12.51 -3.53
C GLU A 52 -8.46 11.35 -2.70
N PRO A 53 -8.49 11.44 -1.36
CA PRO A 53 -8.01 10.35 -0.51
C PRO A 53 -8.81 9.08 -0.72
N PHE A 54 -8.14 7.95 -0.54
CA PHE A 54 -8.76 6.65 -0.66
C PHE A 54 -9.13 6.13 0.73
N GLU A 55 -10.33 5.57 0.86
CA GLU A 55 -10.83 5.01 2.11
C GLU A 55 -11.11 3.52 1.94
N PHE A 56 -10.70 2.74 2.95
CA PHE A 56 -10.99 1.31 2.94
C PHE A 56 -11.02 0.75 4.36
N PRO A 57 -11.82 -0.32 4.61
CA PRO A 57 -11.81 -1.00 5.92
C PRO A 57 -10.59 -1.91 6.00
N ILE A 58 -9.74 -1.70 7.01
CA ILE A 58 -8.50 -2.46 7.15
C ILE A 58 -8.78 -3.88 7.64
N GLY A 59 -8.02 -4.85 7.12
CA GLY A 59 -8.10 -6.24 7.56
C GLY A 59 -9.32 -7.00 7.07
N GLN A 60 -10.10 -6.45 6.13
CA GLN A 60 -11.33 -7.06 5.62
C GLN A 60 -11.18 -7.63 4.22
N LYS A 61 -9.95 -7.73 3.72
CA LYS A 61 -9.64 -8.24 2.37
C LYS A 61 -10.36 -7.46 1.26
N ARG A 62 -10.58 -6.16 1.48
CA ARG A 62 -11.18 -5.25 0.48
C ARG A 62 -10.14 -4.65 -0.44
N VAL A 63 -8.87 -4.77 -0.08
CA VAL A 63 -7.72 -4.27 -0.84
C VAL A 63 -6.71 -5.40 -0.94
N ILE A 64 -5.63 -5.17 -1.71
CA ILE A 64 -4.58 -6.19 -1.82
C ILE A 64 -3.97 -6.47 -0.45
N ALA A 65 -3.54 -7.72 -0.25
CA ALA A 65 -3.04 -8.18 1.04
C ALA A 65 -1.86 -7.34 1.56
N GLY A 66 -1.01 -6.85 0.65
CA GLY A 66 0.11 -5.99 1.03
C GLY A 66 -0.32 -4.70 1.72
N TRP A 67 -1.48 -4.14 1.35
CA TRP A 67 -2.03 -2.97 2.02
C TRP A 67 -2.63 -3.32 3.37
N ASP A 68 -3.43 -4.40 3.44
CA ASP A 68 -3.99 -4.84 4.72
C ASP A 68 -2.89 -5.11 5.75
N GLU A 69 -1.78 -5.68 5.33
CA GLU A 69 -0.65 -5.93 6.21
C GLU A 69 0.18 -4.67 6.46
N GLY A 70 0.51 -3.95 5.39
CA GLY A 70 1.45 -2.82 5.48
C GLY A 70 0.89 -1.57 6.13
N VAL A 71 -0.42 -1.33 6.01
CA VAL A 71 -1.07 -0.16 6.63
C VAL A 71 -1.46 -0.44 8.07
N ALA A 72 -1.69 -1.71 8.44
CA ALA A 72 -2.14 -2.07 9.79
C ALA A 72 -1.17 -1.63 10.90
N SER A 73 0.11 -1.58 10.62
CA SER A 73 1.13 -1.16 11.59
C SER A 73 1.52 0.30 11.47
N MET A 74 0.86 1.07 10.61
CA MET A 74 1.10 2.51 10.50
C MET A 74 0.38 3.25 11.62
N LYS A 75 0.82 4.49 11.83
CA LYS A 75 0.14 5.45 12.71
C LYS A 75 -0.28 6.65 11.90
N VAL A 76 -1.38 7.27 12.28
CA VAL A 76 -1.86 8.50 11.61
C VAL A 76 -0.75 9.54 11.58
N GLY A 77 -0.54 10.13 10.43
CA GLY A 77 0.55 11.08 10.16
C GLY A 77 1.80 10.41 9.62
N GLY A 78 1.84 9.08 9.54
CA GLY A 78 2.99 8.35 9.02
C GLY A 78 3.02 8.28 7.51
N LYS A 79 4.23 8.12 6.98
CA LYS A 79 4.48 7.87 5.56
C LYS A 79 5.37 6.64 5.43
N ARG A 80 5.00 5.76 4.51
CA ARG A 80 5.65 4.45 4.38
C ARG A 80 5.72 4.04 2.93
N THR A 81 6.82 3.44 2.54
CA THR A 81 6.94 2.79 1.23
C THR A 81 6.75 1.28 1.42
N LEU A 82 5.89 0.70 0.60
CA LEU A 82 5.64 -0.74 0.59
C LEU A 82 6.12 -1.32 -0.73
N ILE A 83 6.94 -2.36 -0.66
CA ILE A 83 7.32 -3.14 -1.84
C ILE A 83 6.60 -4.47 -1.71
N ILE A 84 5.64 -4.69 -2.59
CA ILE A 84 4.66 -5.76 -2.48
C ILE A 84 4.92 -6.83 -3.52
N PRO A 85 5.30 -8.06 -3.09
CA PRO A 85 5.48 -9.14 -4.05
C PRO A 85 4.15 -9.56 -4.67
N PRO A 86 4.16 -10.26 -5.82
CA PRO A 86 2.93 -10.59 -6.53
C PRO A 86 1.87 -11.30 -5.68
N GLN A 87 2.28 -12.22 -4.80
CA GLN A 87 1.33 -12.98 -3.98
C GLN A 87 0.59 -12.11 -2.96
N LEU A 88 1.09 -10.91 -2.66
CA LEU A 88 0.41 -9.95 -1.78
C LEU A 88 -0.23 -8.81 -2.58
N GLY A 89 -0.10 -8.83 -3.88
CA GLY A 89 -0.69 -7.86 -4.81
C GLY A 89 -1.71 -8.51 -5.72
N TYR A 90 -1.51 -8.38 -7.02
CA TYR A 90 -2.47 -8.86 -8.01
C TYR A 90 -2.10 -10.24 -8.60
N GLY A 91 -1.03 -10.86 -8.12
CA GLY A 91 -0.66 -12.23 -8.44
C GLY A 91 -0.46 -12.50 -9.92
N ALA A 92 -0.82 -13.73 -10.33
CA ALA A 92 -0.67 -14.18 -11.70
C ALA A 92 -1.64 -13.53 -12.68
N ARG A 93 -2.69 -12.87 -12.19
CA ARG A 93 -3.69 -12.21 -13.05
C ARG A 93 -3.28 -10.84 -13.51
N GLY A 94 -2.55 -10.10 -12.68
CA GLY A 94 -2.35 -8.69 -12.89
C GLY A 94 -3.65 -7.91 -12.71
N ALA A 95 -3.73 -6.70 -13.24
CA ALA A 95 -4.93 -5.86 -13.10
C ALA A 95 -5.09 -4.92 -14.30
N GLY A 96 -6.24 -4.99 -14.94
CA GLY A 96 -6.74 -3.99 -15.88
C GLY A 96 -5.80 -3.53 -17.00
N GLY A 97 -4.88 -4.36 -17.45
CA GLY A 97 -3.94 -3.99 -18.50
C GLY A 97 -2.82 -3.05 -18.06
N VAL A 98 -2.86 -2.53 -16.83
CA VAL A 98 -1.81 -1.64 -16.31
C VAL A 98 -0.83 -2.38 -15.40
N ILE A 99 -1.27 -3.44 -14.74
CA ILE A 99 -0.42 -4.28 -13.90
C ILE A 99 -0.28 -5.65 -14.57
N PRO A 100 0.93 -5.99 -15.03
CA PRO A 100 1.13 -7.28 -15.68
C PRO A 100 1.06 -8.43 -14.68
N PRO A 101 0.91 -9.68 -15.17
CA PRO A 101 0.99 -10.86 -14.31
C PRO A 101 2.32 -10.93 -13.57
N ASN A 102 2.26 -11.38 -12.33
CA ASN A 102 3.44 -11.59 -11.47
C ASN A 102 4.26 -10.33 -11.23
N ALA A 103 3.60 -9.16 -11.18
CA ALA A 103 4.28 -7.90 -10.96
C ALA A 103 4.53 -7.65 -9.47
N THR A 104 5.73 -7.19 -9.17
CA THR A 104 6.05 -6.60 -7.87
C THR A 104 5.69 -5.12 -7.92
N LEU A 105 5.06 -4.63 -6.87
CA LEU A 105 4.54 -3.27 -6.83
C LEU A 105 5.25 -2.45 -5.75
N MET A 106 5.36 -1.15 -5.99
CA MET A 106 5.88 -0.21 -5.00
C MET A 106 4.84 0.87 -4.76
N PHE A 107 4.48 1.08 -3.51
CA PHE A 107 3.53 2.13 -3.13
C PHE A 107 4.16 3.05 -2.09
N ASP A 108 4.01 4.35 -2.30
CA ASP A 108 4.21 5.33 -1.24
C ASP A 108 2.84 5.63 -0.66
N VAL A 109 2.68 5.41 0.65
CA VAL A 109 1.40 5.60 1.33
C VAL A 109 1.54 6.57 2.50
N GLU A 110 0.50 7.37 2.70
CA GLU A 110 0.41 8.29 3.83
C GLU A 110 -0.93 8.06 4.52
N LEU A 111 -0.90 7.71 5.81
CA LEU A 111 -2.12 7.49 6.58
C LEU A 111 -2.59 8.84 7.15
N LEU A 112 -3.74 9.33 6.66
CA LEU A 112 -4.26 10.64 7.01
C LEU A 112 -5.16 10.58 8.23
N ALA A 113 -6.00 9.54 8.33
CA ALA A 113 -6.97 9.40 9.41
C ALA A 113 -7.43 7.97 9.54
N VAL A 114 -8.01 7.65 10.70
CA VAL A 114 -8.69 6.38 10.96
C VAL A 114 -10.07 6.73 11.54
N LYS A 115 -11.10 6.13 10.96
CA LYS A 115 -12.48 6.38 11.40
C LYS A 115 -13.11 5.16 12.08
#